data_fce5993a571067ca9d058bea6848b776
#
_entry.id   fce5993a571067ca9d058bea6848b776
#
_cell.length_a   1.000
_cell.length_b   1.000
_cell.length_c   1.000
_cell.angle_alpha   90.00
_cell.angle_beta   90.00
_cell.angle_gamma   90.00
#
_symmetry.space_group_name_H-M   'P 1'
#
loop_
_entity.id
_entity.type
_entity.pdbx_description
1 polymer ?
#
loop_
_entity_poly.entity_id
_entity_poly.type
_entity_poly.pdbx_seq_one_letter_code
_entity_poly.pdbx_strand_id
1 'polypeptide(L)'
;MALHLLKYAVGIESVAHMAKVQKERRARRLANGEGKGTWHFTRNFPRRSTEVLDGGCFYWIIHGEITACQKIMGLERRERENGRKQCAIRLSSKIIRT
;
A
#
# COMPACT_ATOMS: atom_id res chain seq x y z
N MET A 1 3.66 19.84 4.45
CA MET A 1 2.23 19.46 4.33
C MET A 1 2.13 18.02 3.85
N ALA A 2 1.36 17.19 4.54
CA ALA A 2 1.19 15.79 4.15
C ALA A 2 0.36 15.67 2.87
N LEU A 3 0.77 14.78 1.98
CA LEU A 3 0.04 14.44 0.77
C LEU A 3 -0.42 12.99 0.86
N HIS A 4 -1.71 12.77 0.71
CA HIS A 4 -2.30 11.44 0.82
C HIS A 4 -2.51 10.78 -0.54
N LEU A 5 -2.48 9.46 -0.57
CA LEU A 5 -2.78 8.67 -1.76
C LEU A 5 -4.14 7.99 -1.57
N LEU A 6 -4.82 7.75 -2.68
CA LEU A 6 -6.16 7.18 -2.69
C LEU A 6 -6.23 6.08 -3.75
N LYS A 7 -6.77 4.92 -3.39
CA LYS A 7 -6.86 3.81 -4.32
C LYS A 7 -8.06 2.90 -4.06
N TYR A 8 -8.60 2.35 -5.12
CA TYR A 8 -9.64 1.32 -5.03
C TYR A 8 -9.03 0.00 -4.56
N ALA A 9 -9.66 -0.63 -3.58
CA ALA A 9 -9.28 -1.96 -3.12
C ALA A 9 -9.99 -3.01 -3.97
N VAL A 10 -9.46 -3.27 -5.16
CA VAL A 10 -10.05 -4.19 -6.12
C VAL A 10 -10.12 -5.61 -5.55
N GLY A 11 -11.31 -6.22 -5.63
CA GLY A 11 -11.54 -7.58 -5.14
C GLY A 11 -11.72 -7.68 -3.62
N ILE A 12 -11.74 -6.55 -2.92
CA ILE A 12 -11.90 -6.51 -1.46
C ILE A 12 -13.34 -6.12 -1.11
N GLU A 13 -13.96 -6.91 -0.23
CA GLU A 13 -15.37 -6.75 0.15
C GLU A 13 -15.57 -5.91 1.42
N SER A 14 -14.56 -5.88 2.31
CA SER A 14 -14.66 -5.19 3.59
C SER A 14 -13.27 -4.92 4.17
N VAL A 15 -13.23 -4.12 5.23
CA VAL A 15 -11.96 -3.87 5.94
C VAL A 15 -11.43 -5.16 6.57
N ALA A 16 -12.30 -6.00 7.13
CA ALA A 16 -11.90 -7.29 7.68
C ALA A 16 -11.32 -8.22 6.61
N HIS A 17 -11.92 -8.23 5.43
CA HIS A 17 -11.41 -9.00 4.29
C HIS A 17 -10.04 -8.50 3.87
N MET A 18 -9.86 -7.17 3.80
CA MET A 18 -8.57 -6.58 3.45
C MET A 18 -7.49 -6.94 4.46
N ALA A 19 -7.80 -6.91 5.75
CA ALA A 19 -6.85 -7.29 6.80
C ALA A 19 -6.39 -8.74 6.63
N LYS A 20 -7.32 -9.64 6.33
CA LYS A 20 -7.02 -11.05 6.08
C LYS A 20 -6.12 -11.22 4.86
N VAL A 21 -6.44 -10.58 3.75
CA VAL A 21 -5.67 -10.66 2.51
C VAL A 21 -4.25 -10.10 2.72
N GLN A 22 -4.12 -8.98 3.40
CA GLN A 22 -2.80 -8.40 3.68
C GLN A 22 -1.96 -9.31 4.57
N LYS A 23 -2.58 -9.93 5.57
CA LYS A 23 -1.88 -10.88 6.46
C LYS A 23 -1.36 -12.09 5.68
N GLU A 24 -2.18 -12.64 4.79
CA GLU A 24 -1.79 -13.76 3.94
C GLU A 24 -0.65 -13.38 2.99
N ARG A 25 -0.70 -12.19 2.40
CA ARG A 25 0.37 -11.69 1.52
C ARG A 25 1.67 -11.48 2.27
N ARG A 26 1.63 -10.94 3.48
CA ARG A 26 2.83 -10.79 4.32
C ARG A 26 3.48 -12.12 4.63
N ALA A 27 2.67 -13.11 5.01
CA ALA A 27 3.16 -14.45 5.31
C ALA A 27 3.82 -15.10 4.09
N ARG A 28 3.21 -14.95 2.93
CA ARG A 28 3.75 -15.49 1.67
C ARG A 28 5.09 -14.84 1.30
N ARG A 29 5.20 -13.52 1.43
CA ARG A 29 6.44 -12.81 1.16
C ARG A 29 7.56 -13.23 2.10
N LEU A 30 7.25 -13.36 3.37
CA LEU A 30 8.22 -13.80 4.36
C LEU A 30 8.71 -15.24 4.05
N ALA A 31 7.81 -16.12 3.70
CA ALA A 31 8.15 -17.50 3.31
C ALA A 31 9.01 -17.55 2.06
N ASN A 32 8.81 -16.61 1.13
CA ASN A 32 9.59 -16.54 -0.13
C ASN A 32 10.90 -15.75 0.02
N GLY A 33 11.25 -15.29 1.22
CA GLY A 33 12.48 -14.54 1.45
C GLY A 33 12.41 -13.08 0.97
N GLU A 34 11.21 -12.56 0.71
CA GLU A 34 11.03 -11.19 0.20
C GLU A 34 10.97 -10.13 1.30
N GLY A 35 11.18 -10.55 2.56
CA GLY A 35 11.20 -9.63 3.70
C GLY A 35 9.84 -9.45 4.37
N LYS A 36 9.82 -8.56 5.36
CA LYS A 36 8.64 -8.25 6.15
C LYS A 36 7.93 -6.99 5.62
N GLY A 37 6.69 -6.83 6.01
CA GLY A 37 5.93 -5.60 5.80
C GLY A 37 4.78 -5.74 4.83
N THR A 38 3.98 -4.69 4.78
CA THR A 38 2.84 -4.58 3.90
C THR A 38 3.21 -3.67 2.73
N TRP A 39 3.09 -4.18 1.52
CA TRP A 39 3.51 -3.47 0.31
C TRP A 39 2.36 -3.35 -0.68
N HIS A 40 2.30 -2.21 -1.35
CA HIS A 40 1.44 -1.99 -2.49
C HIS A 40 2.28 -1.49 -3.65
N PHE A 41 2.06 -2.03 -4.84
CA PHE A 41 2.86 -1.69 -6.01
C PHE A 41 2.03 -0.88 -7.00
N THR A 42 2.59 0.22 -7.48
CA THR A 42 1.97 1.05 -8.50
C THR A 42 2.94 1.27 -9.67
N ARG A 43 2.37 1.67 -10.79
CA ARG A 43 3.16 1.91 -12.01
C ARG A 43 4.07 3.12 -11.90
N ASN A 44 3.58 4.19 -11.29
CA ASN A 44 4.27 5.48 -11.25
C ASN A 44 4.75 5.84 -9.87
N PHE A 45 5.97 6.40 -9.80
CA PHE A 45 6.51 6.96 -8.55
C PHE A 45 5.91 8.37 -8.37
N PRO A 46 5.38 8.70 -7.16
CA PRO A 46 4.81 10.02 -6.91
C PRO A 46 5.85 11.13 -7.08
N ARG A 47 5.51 12.19 -7.80
CA ARG A 47 6.39 13.35 -7.98
C ARG A 47 6.68 14.05 -6.66
N ARG A 48 5.67 14.11 -5.79
CA ARG A 48 5.75 14.78 -4.50
C ARG A 48 6.01 13.77 -3.37
N SER A 49 6.99 12.90 -3.59
CA SER A 49 7.30 11.80 -2.66
C SER A 49 7.64 12.29 -1.25
N THR A 50 8.35 13.41 -1.12
CA THR A 50 8.70 13.99 0.17
C THR A 50 7.45 14.34 0.98
N GLU A 51 6.43 14.91 0.34
CA GLU A 51 5.18 15.28 1.00
C GLU A 51 4.34 14.05 1.34
N VAL A 52 4.39 13.02 0.49
CA VAL A 52 3.71 11.74 0.76
C VAL A 52 4.31 11.09 1.99
N LEU A 53 5.63 11.13 2.14
CA LEU A 53 6.34 10.53 3.28
C LEU A 53 6.25 11.38 4.55
N ASP A 54 5.85 12.63 4.44
CA ASP A 54 5.69 13.53 5.58
C ASP A 54 4.31 13.38 6.22
N GLY A 55 4.04 12.22 6.81
CA GLY A 55 2.79 11.91 7.48
C GLY A 55 1.66 11.53 6.54
N GLY A 56 1.94 11.24 5.27
CA GLY A 56 0.93 10.82 4.32
C GLY A 56 0.32 9.46 4.64
N CYS A 57 -0.94 9.29 4.26
CA CYS A 57 -1.69 8.06 4.43
C CYS A 57 -2.20 7.54 3.10
N PHE A 58 -2.36 6.22 3.04
CA PHE A 58 -2.93 5.55 1.88
C PHE A 58 -4.38 5.21 2.21
N TYR A 59 -5.31 5.86 1.49
CA TYR A 59 -6.74 5.66 1.70
C TYR A 59 -7.29 4.61 0.74
N TRP A 60 -8.06 3.69 1.29
CA TRP A 60 -8.68 2.62 0.52
C TRP A 60 -10.16 2.87 0.27
N ILE A 61 -10.56 2.73 -0.98
CA ILE A 61 -11.97 2.82 -1.39
C ILE A 61 -12.50 1.40 -1.55
N ILE A 62 -13.53 1.08 -0.75
CA ILE A 62 -14.21 -0.22 -0.81
C ILE A 62 -15.69 0.09 -1.10
N HIS A 63 -16.24 -0.53 -2.15
CA HIS A 63 -17.62 -0.30 -2.58
C HIS A 63 -17.97 1.19 -2.75
N GLY A 64 -17.05 1.94 -3.34
CA GLY A 64 -17.27 3.36 -3.64
C GLY A 64 -17.09 4.32 -2.47
N GLU A 65 -16.72 3.82 -1.29
CA GLU A 65 -16.53 4.63 -0.08
C GLU A 65 -15.13 4.50 0.47
N ILE A 66 -14.60 5.61 1.00
CA ILE A 66 -13.33 5.61 1.73
C ILE A 66 -13.59 5.01 3.11
N THR A 67 -13.09 3.78 3.35
CA THR A 67 -13.42 3.03 4.57
C THR A 67 -12.23 2.74 5.46
N ALA A 68 -11.01 2.90 4.95
CA ALA A 68 -9.82 2.60 5.74
C ALA A 68 -8.62 3.37 5.23
N CYS A 69 -7.62 3.53 6.09
CA CYS A 69 -6.34 4.09 5.69
C CYS A 69 -5.19 3.39 6.39
N GLN A 70 -4.02 3.46 5.77
CA GLN A 70 -2.78 2.96 6.34
C GLN A 70 -1.69 4.01 6.15
N LYS A 71 -0.87 4.22 7.17
CA LYS A 71 0.23 5.17 7.09
C LYS A 71 1.24 4.71 6.07
N ILE A 72 1.73 5.64 5.24
CA ILE A 72 2.78 5.37 4.26
C ILE A 72 4.14 5.46 4.98
N MET A 73 4.86 4.35 5.01
CA MET A 73 6.12 4.22 5.73
C MET A 73 7.34 4.42 4.84
N GLY A 74 7.19 4.23 3.54
CA GLY A 74 8.29 4.39 2.61
C GLY A 74 7.86 4.24 1.17
N LEU A 75 8.71 4.72 0.27
CA LEU A 75 8.52 4.61 -1.18
C LEU A 75 9.84 4.13 -1.78
N GLU A 76 9.79 3.11 -2.60
CA GLU A 76 10.98 2.58 -3.27
C GLU A 76 10.75 2.44 -4.76
N ARG A 77 11.77 2.75 -5.54
CA ARG A 77 11.77 2.45 -6.98
C ARG A 77 12.24 1.02 -7.15
N ARG A 78 11.46 0.22 -7.85
CA ARG A 78 11.81 -1.17 -8.17
C ARG A 78 11.65 -1.43 -9.65
N GLU A 79 12.34 -2.43 -10.15
CA GLU A 79 12.27 -2.85 -11.53
C GLU A 79 11.61 -4.22 -11.61
N ARG A 80 10.67 -4.39 -12.53
CA ARG A 80 10.05 -5.68 -12.80
C ARG A 80 10.96 -6.53 -13.67
N GLU A 81 10.69 -7.84 -13.73
CA GLU A 81 11.41 -8.79 -14.59
C GLU A 81 11.46 -8.36 -16.06
N ASN A 82 10.42 -7.70 -16.54
CA ASN A 82 10.34 -7.20 -17.91
C ASN A 82 11.05 -5.85 -18.13
N GLY A 83 11.82 -5.38 -17.15
CA GLY A 83 12.54 -4.11 -17.23
C GLY A 83 11.70 -2.87 -16.93
N ARG A 84 10.42 -3.02 -16.67
CA ARG A 84 9.55 -1.88 -16.33
C ARG A 84 9.75 -1.45 -14.89
N LYS A 85 9.83 -0.14 -14.70
CA LYS A 85 9.95 0.45 -13.36
C LYS A 85 8.59 0.52 -12.68
N GLN A 86 8.59 0.34 -11.37
CA GLN A 86 7.40 0.49 -10.54
C GLN A 86 7.74 1.13 -9.22
N CYS A 87 6.73 1.66 -8.53
CA CYS A 87 6.85 2.17 -7.18
C CYS A 87 6.36 1.13 -6.20
N ALA A 88 7.18 0.79 -5.22
CA ALA A 88 6.80 -0.06 -4.09
C ALA A 88 6.46 0.86 -2.92
N ILE A 89 5.20 0.84 -2.49
CA ILE A 89 4.72 1.64 -1.36
C ILE A 89 4.69 0.75 -0.13
N ARG A 90 5.51 1.07 0.87
CA ARG A 90 5.49 0.37 2.14
C ARG A 90 4.46 1.01 3.05
N LEU A 91 3.51 0.21 3.50
CA LEU A 91 2.42 0.65 4.36
C LEU A 91 2.59 0.12 5.78
N SER A 92 2.08 0.86 6.76
CA SER A 92 1.91 0.33 8.10
C SER A 92 0.99 -0.89 8.06
N SER A 93 1.29 -1.91 8.85
CA SER A 93 0.41 -3.09 8.96
C SER A 93 -0.90 -2.78 9.69
N LYS A 94 -0.95 -1.64 10.39
CA LYS A 94 -2.15 -1.21 11.10
C LYS A 94 -3.12 -0.56 10.13
N ILE A 95 -4.31 -1.13 10.01
CA ILE A 95 -5.40 -0.57 9.20
C ILE A 95 -6.29 0.26 10.12
N ILE A 96 -6.48 1.51 9.77
CA ILE A 96 -7.31 2.44 10.54
C ILE A 96 -8.63 2.61 9.79
N ARG A 97 -9.74 2.32 10.46
CA ARG A 97 -11.07 2.56 9.88
C ARG A 97 -11.39 4.04 9.89
N THR A 98 -11.94 4.52 8.81
CA THR A 98 -12.32 5.94 8.68
C THR A 98 -13.84 6.12 8.79
#